data_f83047facd242ea6c77a366fc0628f62
#
_entry.id   f83047facd242ea6c77a366fc0628f62
#
_cell.length_a   1.000
_cell.length_b   1.000
_cell.length_c   1.000
_cell.angle_alpha   90.00
_cell.angle_beta   90.00
_cell.angle_gamma   90.00
#
_symmetry.space_group_name_H-M   'P 1'
#
loop_
_entity.id
_entity.type
_entity.pdbx_description
1 polymer ?
#
loop_
_entity_poly.entity_id
_entity_poly.type
_entity_poly.pdbx_seq_one_letter_code
_entity_poly.pdbx_strand_id
1 'polypeptide(L)'
;MEEGFNVHLGKKLRMRRLSLGLTQTKVAQAINVTFQQIQKYEKGTNGVSSNRLMQLSQFLKVPIIYFFEDYKDFKNINLNDPTSNDDLNYSFLSRTFSSLSK
;
A
#
# COMPACT_ATOMS: atom_id res chain seq x y z
N MET A 1 7.38 20.67 1.00
CA MET A 1 6.71 20.06 -0.16
C MET A 1 6.05 18.75 0.25
N GLU A 2 4.83 18.54 -0.17
CA GLU A 2 4.11 17.33 0.23
C GLU A 2 4.62 16.11 -0.54
N GLU A 3 4.66 15.00 0.16
CA GLU A 3 5.07 13.73 -0.41
C GLU A 3 3.93 13.15 -1.23
N GLY A 4 4.22 12.74 -2.47
CA GLY A 4 3.24 12.07 -3.31
C GLY A 4 2.92 10.68 -2.82
N PHE A 5 1.78 10.14 -3.27
CA PHE A 5 1.33 8.84 -2.81
C PHE A 5 2.31 7.72 -3.16
N ASN A 6 2.89 7.75 -4.35
CA ASN A 6 3.83 6.69 -4.75
C ASN A 6 5.06 6.65 -3.84
N VAL A 7 5.56 7.80 -3.42
CA VAL A 7 6.68 7.86 -2.50
C VAL A 7 6.27 7.33 -1.13
N HIS A 8 5.09 7.72 -0.65
CA HIS A 8 4.56 7.24 0.62
C HIS A 8 4.41 5.71 0.61
N LEU A 9 3.79 5.18 -0.43
CA LEU A 9 3.59 3.74 -0.57
C LEU A 9 4.92 3.01 -0.61
N GLY A 10 5.89 3.56 -1.34
CA GLY A 10 7.21 2.97 -1.43
C GLY A 10 7.90 2.87 -0.08
N LYS A 11 7.77 3.89 0.75
CA LYS A 11 8.32 3.86 2.12
C LYS A 11 7.63 2.82 2.98
N LYS A 12 6.31 2.70 2.87
CA LYS A 12 5.57 1.67 3.60
C LYS A 12 6.00 0.27 3.18
N LEU A 13 6.16 0.05 1.89
CA LEU A 13 6.65 -1.22 1.35
C LEU A 13 8.02 -1.55 1.93
N ARG A 14 8.94 -0.61 1.86
CA ARG A 14 10.29 -0.81 2.36
C ARG A 14 10.29 -1.11 3.86
N MET A 15 9.55 -0.36 4.63
CA MET A 15 9.48 -0.55 6.08
C MET A 15 9.00 -1.96 6.43
N ARG A 16 7.93 -2.39 5.78
CA ARG A 16 7.39 -3.72 6.07
C ARG A 16 8.35 -4.82 5.64
N ARG A 17 8.94 -4.67 4.45
CA ARG A 17 9.92 -5.62 3.95
C ARG A 17 11.09 -5.78 4.94
N LEU A 18 11.66 -4.66 5.39
CA LEU A 18 12.77 -4.69 6.33
C LEU A 18 12.37 -5.28 7.68
N SER A 19 11.16 -4.99 8.15
CA SER A 19 10.68 -5.54 9.41
C SER A 19 10.57 -7.05 9.38
N LEU A 20 10.37 -7.63 8.20
CA LEU A 20 10.29 -9.08 8.03
C LEU A 20 11.64 -9.70 7.66
N GLY A 21 12.70 -8.88 7.56
CA GLY A 21 14.02 -9.38 7.19
C GLY A 21 14.13 -9.83 5.75
N LEU A 22 13.30 -9.31 4.86
CA LEU A 22 13.26 -9.73 3.47
C LEU A 22 14.12 -8.83 2.58
N THR A 23 14.74 -9.43 1.57
CA THR A 23 15.46 -8.67 0.54
C THR A 23 14.49 -8.22 -0.54
N GLN A 24 14.91 -7.22 -1.31
CA GLN A 24 14.14 -6.77 -2.47
C GLN A 24 13.96 -7.90 -3.50
N THR A 25 14.99 -8.71 -3.70
CA THR A 25 14.92 -9.85 -4.60
C THR A 25 13.85 -10.85 -4.17
N LYS A 26 13.75 -11.11 -2.86
CA LYS A 26 12.76 -12.04 -2.34
C LYS A 26 11.34 -11.56 -2.62
N VAL A 27 11.10 -10.27 -2.40
CA VAL A 27 9.79 -9.68 -2.68
C VAL A 27 9.50 -9.73 -4.19
N ALA A 28 10.50 -9.42 -5.01
CA ALA A 28 10.35 -9.46 -6.46
C ALA A 28 9.94 -10.85 -6.94
N GLN A 29 10.60 -11.88 -6.43
CA GLN A 29 10.27 -13.28 -6.77
C GLN A 29 8.83 -13.61 -6.35
N ALA A 30 8.41 -13.16 -5.19
CA ALA A 30 7.10 -13.51 -4.65
C ALA A 30 5.94 -12.98 -5.49
N ILE A 31 6.11 -11.82 -6.11
CA ILE A 31 5.05 -11.22 -6.93
C ILE A 31 5.38 -11.23 -8.43
N ASN A 32 6.44 -11.96 -8.78
CA ASN A 32 6.84 -12.19 -10.18
C ASN A 32 7.12 -10.89 -10.95
N VAL A 33 7.91 -10.03 -10.35
CA VAL A 33 8.44 -8.83 -11.00
C VAL A 33 9.96 -8.83 -10.88
N THR A 34 10.60 -7.89 -11.56
CA THR A 34 12.07 -7.78 -11.49
C THR A 34 12.49 -7.09 -10.20
N PHE A 35 13.73 -7.34 -9.81
CA PHE A 35 14.36 -6.63 -8.69
C PHE A 35 14.33 -5.11 -8.91
N GLN A 36 14.62 -4.67 -10.14
CA GLN A 36 14.58 -3.25 -10.48
C GLN A 36 13.20 -2.65 -10.29
N GLN A 37 12.14 -3.43 -10.55
CA GLN A 37 10.78 -2.95 -10.35
C GLN A 37 10.50 -2.72 -8.86
N ILE A 38 10.96 -3.61 -7.99
CA ILE A 38 10.81 -3.39 -6.54
C ILE A 38 11.57 -2.14 -6.10
N GLN A 39 12.78 -1.92 -6.63
CA GLN A 39 13.52 -0.70 -6.33
C GLN A 39 12.73 0.55 -6.72
N LYS A 40 12.12 0.54 -7.89
CA LYS A 40 11.31 1.67 -8.36
C LYS A 40 10.07 1.88 -7.50
N TYR A 41 9.41 0.80 -7.08
CA TYR A 41 8.29 0.91 -6.16
C TYR A 41 8.71 1.55 -4.84
N GLU A 42 9.83 1.09 -4.26
CA GLU A 42 10.29 1.60 -2.97
C GLU A 42 10.75 3.06 -3.04
N LYS A 43 11.27 3.48 -4.18
CA LYS A 43 11.64 4.88 -4.40
C LYS A 43 10.45 5.78 -4.76
N GLY A 44 9.34 5.19 -5.16
CA GLY A 44 8.17 5.94 -5.59
C GLY A 44 8.28 6.50 -7.01
N THR A 45 9.24 6.02 -7.80
CA THR A 45 9.40 6.46 -9.19
C THR A 45 8.35 5.85 -10.11
N ASN A 46 7.82 4.68 -9.74
CA ASN A 46 6.71 4.05 -10.44
C ASN A 46 5.58 3.79 -9.47
N GLY A 47 4.35 3.93 -9.94
CA GLY A 47 3.18 3.53 -9.17
C GLY A 47 3.03 2.02 -9.14
N VAL A 48 2.30 1.52 -8.17
CA VAL A 48 1.99 0.10 -8.01
C VAL A 48 0.56 -0.12 -8.44
N SER A 49 0.34 -1.04 -9.39
CA SER A 49 -1.01 -1.37 -9.81
C SER A 49 -1.80 -1.99 -8.64
N SER A 50 -3.12 -1.91 -8.70
CA SER A 50 -3.96 -2.50 -7.66
C SER A 50 -3.71 -4.01 -7.53
N ASN A 51 -3.50 -4.70 -8.64
CA ASN A 51 -3.21 -6.13 -8.61
C ASN A 51 -1.90 -6.43 -7.87
N ARG A 52 -0.85 -5.65 -8.18
CA ARG A 52 0.44 -5.82 -7.50
C ARG A 52 0.35 -5.44 -6.03
N LEU A 53 -0.42 -4.42 -5.71
CA LEU A 53 -0.62 -4.01 -4.33
C LEU A 53 -1.29 -5.11 -3.51
N MET A 54 -2.29 -5.78 -4.10
CA MET A 54 -2.92 -6.93 -3.45
C MET A 54 -1.92 -8.07 -3.22
N GLN A 55 -1.09 -8.36 -4.20
CA GLN A 55 -0.07 -9.40 -4.06
C GLN A 55 0.93 -9.05 -2.97
N LEU A 56 1.36 -7.79 -2.91
CA LEU A 56 2.27 -7.32 -1.88
C LEU A 56 1.64 -7.44 -0.49
N SER A 57 0.38 -7.02 -0.34
CA SER A 57 -0.30 -7.10 0.95
C SER A 57 -0.40 -8.54 1.44
N GLN A 58 -0.71 -9.46 0.56
CA GLN A 58 -0.81 -10.88 0.90
C GLN A 58 0.54 -11.46 1.29
N PHE A 59 1.58 -11.19 0.49
CA PHE A 59 2.90 -11.72 0.76
C PHE A 59 3.51 -11.14 2.03
N LEU A 60 3.34 -9.84 2.22
CA LEU A 60 3.92 -9.15 3.38
C LEU A 60 3.04 -9.26 4.63
N LYS A 61 1.87 -9.88 4.50
CA LYS A 61 0.94 -10.16 5.61
C LYS A 61 0.48 -8.89 6.31
N VAL A 62 0.09 -7.91 5.52
CA VAL A 62 -0.53 -6.68 6.00
C VAL A 62 -1.83 -6.46 5.23
N PRO A 63 -2.84 -5.84 5.85
CA PRO A 63 -4.03 -5.44 5.10
C PRO A 63 -3.65 -4.33 4.12
N ILE A 64 -4.39 -4.22 3.04
CA ILE A 64 -4.06 -3.21 2.02
C ILE A 64 -4.08 -1.79 2.58
N ILE A 65 -4.92 -1.55 3.61
CA ILE A 65 -5.00 -0.26 4.28
C ILE A 65 -3.65 0.18 4.86
N TYR A 66 -2.77 -0.77 5.18
CA TYR A 66 -1.45 -0.46 5.71
C TYR A 66 -0.71 0.53 4.81
N PHE A 67 -0.81 0.36 3.49
CA PHE A 67 -0.09 1.21 2.54
C PHE A 67 -0.65 2.63 2.47
N PHE A 68 -1.86 2.85 2.96
CA PHE A 68 -2.52 4.15 2.96
C PHE A 68 -2.43 4.85 4.31
N GLU A 69 -2.09 4.13 5.37
CA GLU A 69 -2.03 4.69 6.70
C GLU A 69 -1.03 5.84 6.75
N ASP A 70 -1.41 6.89 7.46
CA ASP A 70 -0.59 8.08 7.66
C ASP A 70 -0.37 8.91 6.39
N TYR A 71 -1.01 8.56 5.29
CA TYR A 71 -0.98 9.42 4.12
C TYR A 71 -1.95 10.57 4.33
N LYS A 72 -1.49 11.79 4.09
CA LYS A 72 -2.21 13.00 4.43
C LYS A 72 -3.62 13.07 3.83
N ASP A 73 -3.77 12.76 2.56
CA ASP A 73 -5.06 12.85 1.89
C ASP A 73 -6.05 11.82 2.43
N PHE A 74 -5.57 10.63 2.76
CA PHE A 74 -6.40 9.60 3.35
C PHE A 74 -6.91 10.03 4.72
N LYS A 75 -6.04 10.62 5.54
CA LYS A 75 -6.44 11.15 6.85
C LYS A 75 -7.47 12.27 6.71
N ASN A 76 -7.26 13.16 5.76
CA ASN A 76 -8.19 14.27 5.53
C ASN A 76 -9.58 13.77 5.14
N ILE A 77 -9.65 12.76 4.31
CA ILE A 77 -10.92 12.16 3.92
C ILE A 77 -11.64 11.60 5.15
N ASN A 78 -10.92 10.95 6.06
CA ASN A 78 -11.50 10.34 7.23
C ASN A 78 -11.95 11.36 8.28
N LEU A 79 -11.24 12.47 8.41
CA LEU A 79 -11.42 13.37 9.55
C LEU A 79 -12.25 14.60 9.25
N ASN A 80 -12.28 15.06 8.02
CA ASN A 80 -12.81 16.40 7.69
C ASN A 80 -14.27 16.41 7.28
N ASP A 81 -14.88 15.26 7.05
CA ASP A 81 -16.28 15.21 6.68
C ASP A 81 -16.95 13.97 7.25
N PRO A 82 -17.31 14.02 8.53
CA PRO A 82 -17.90 12.85 9.20
C PRO A 82 -19.28 12.48 8.67
N THR A 83 -19.97 13.39 7.98
CA THR A 83 -21.35 13.10 7.56
C THR A 83 -21.44 12.55 6.15
N SER A 84 -20.57 12.99 5.24
CA SER A 84 -20.68 12.58 3.84
C SER A 84 -19.64 11.56 3.44
N ASN A 85 -18.53 11.48 4.16
CA ASN A 85 -17.42 10.62 3.79
C ASN A 85 -17.36 9.32 4.60
N ASP A 86 -18.03 9.25 5.74
CA ASP A 86 -17.97 8.07 6.60
C ASP A 86 -18.46 6.83 5.87
N ASP A 87 -19.62 6.89 5.26
CA ASP A 87 -20.18 5.75 4.54
C ASP A 87 -19.30 5.35 3.35
N LEU A 88 -18.79 6.34 2.64
CA LEU A 88 -17.94 6.10 1.48
C LEU A 88 -16.63 5.45 1.89
N ASN A 89 -16.00 5.96 2.94
CA ASN A 89 -14.74 5.42 3.44
C ASN A 89 -14.94 4.01 4.00
N TYR A 90 -16.02 3.81 4.73
CA TYR A 90 -16.34 2.50 5.26
C TYR A 90 -16.54 1.49 4.13
N SER A 91 -17.29 1.86 3.10
CA SER A 91 -17.53 0.98 1.95
C SER A 91 -16.23 0.62 1.24
N PHE A 92 -15.34 1.59 1.07
CA PHE A 92 -14.05 1.36 0.44
C PHE A 92 -13.22 0.37 1.25
N LEU A 93 -13.08 0.60 2.55
CA LEU A 93 -12.29 -0.27 3.43
C LEU A 93 -12.89 -1.66 3.52
N SER A 94 -14.21 -1.75 3.63
CA SER A 94 -14.89 -3.02 3.71
C SER A 94 -14.65 -3.86 2.46
N ARG A 95 -14.75 -3.26 1.28
CA ARG A 95 -14.49 -3.96 0.02
C ARG A 95 -13.05 -4.40 -0.10
N THR A 96 -12.12 -3.56 0.36
CA THR A 96 -10.70 -3.89 0.35
C THR A 96 -10.41 -5.11 1.20
N PHE A 97 -10.91 -5.12 2.42
CA PHE A 97 -10.70 -6.26 3.32
C PHE A 97 -11.39 -7.51 2.82
N SER A 98 -12.57 -7.39 2.24
CA SER A 98 -13.26 -8.54 1.65
C SER A 98 -12.46 -9.16 0.51
N SER A 99 -11.82 -8.33 -0.31
CA SER A 99 -10.95 -8.81 -1.39
C SER A 99 -9.75 -9.57 -0.86
N LEU A 100 -9.19 -9.13 0.25
CA LEU A 100 -8.03 -9.79 0.85
C LEU A 100 -8.40 -11.11 1.52
N SER A 101 -9.61 -11.24 2.03
CA SER A 101 -10.03 -12.43 2.75
C SER A 101 -10.41 -13.58 1.83
N LYS A 102 -10.52 -13.33 0.55
CA LYS A 102 -10.80 -14.36 -0.44
C LYS A 102 -9.53 -14.96 -0.98
#